data_e89d749da0652527758102ea38fca0a3
#
_entry.id   e89d749da0652527758102ea38fca0a3
#
_cell.length_a   1.000
_cell.length_b   1.000
_cell.length_c   1.000
_cell.angle_alpha   90.00
_cell.angle_beta   90.00
_cell.angle_gamma   90.00
#
_symmetry.space_group_name_H-M   'P 1'
#
loop_
_entity.id
_entity.type
_entity.pdbx_description
1 polymer ?
#
loop_
_entity_poly.entity_id
_entity_poly.type
_entity_poly.pdbx_seq_one_letter_code
_entity_poly.pdbx_strand_id
1 'polypeptide(L)'
;MTPARWLLDNSALSRLDRTEVEAILTPRIDDALVGVSIVTELQVGYSARSSADYRDTRRSIVERLLPVHIPSRAESRAREVQAALVERGQHRAVSIPDLLIAATAEIEGLTVLHYDADFDLIADITGQPCEWIVERGTI
;
A
#
# COMPACT_ATOMS: atom_id res chain seq x y z
N MET A 1 -1.26 -2.11 -19.81
CA MET A 1 -1.94 -1.14 -18.93
C MET A 1 -2.66 -1.89 -17.82
N THR A 2 -2.44 -1.47 -16.58
CA THR A 2 -3.13 -2.11 -15.46
C THR A 2 -4.52 -1.52 -15.29
N PRO A 3 -5.57 -2.35 -15.05
CA PRO A 3 -6.90 -1.85 -14.71
C PRO A 3 -7.01 -1.38 -13.27
N ALA A 4 -6.00 -1.56 -12.45
CA ALA A 4 -6.02 -1.16 -11.05
C ALA A 4 -6.16 0.36 -10.92
N ARG A 5 -6.87 0.79 -9.88
CA ARG A 5 -6.99 2.20 -9.48
C ARG A 5 -6.25 2.46 -8.17
N TRP A 6 -6.16 1.45 -7.33
CA TRP A 6 -5.56 1.54 -6.01
C TRP A 6 -4.40 0.58 -5.88
N LEU A 7 -3.35 1.03 -5.19
CA LEU A 7 -2.28 0.14 -4.72
C LEU A 7 -2.47 -0.05 -3.22
N LEU A 8 -2.70 -1.29 -2.83
CA LEU A 8 -3.07 -1.61 -1.45
C LEU A 8 -1.82 -1.70 -0.57
N ASP A 9 -1.81 -0.92 0.52
CA ASP A 9 -0.78 -1.05 1.54
C ASP A 9 -1.20 -2.06 2.60
N ASN A 10 -0.22 -2.68 3.24
CA ASN A 10 -0.48 -3.64 4.30
C ASN A 10 -1.25 -3.04 5.49
N SER A 11 -1.10 -1.74 5.74
CA SER A 11 -1.83 -1.08 6.82
C SER A 11 -3.35 -1.14 6.65
N ALA A 12 -3.83 -1.14 5.40
CA ALA A 12 -5.25 -1.32 5.12
C ALA A 12 -5.60 -2.81 5.08
N LEU A 13 -4.78 -3.62 4.41
CA LEU A 13 -5.04 -5.05 4.24
C LEU A 13 -5.11 -5.79 5.58
N SER A 14 -4.23 -5.45 6.51
CA SER A 14 -4.17 -6.09 7.83
C SER A 14 -5.40 -5.79 8.70
N ARG A 15 -6.23 -4.85 8.27
CA ARG A 15 -7.46 -4.45 8.97
C ARG A 15 -8.73 -4.95 8.28
N LEU A 16 -8.59 -5.90 7.36
CA LEU A 16 -9.73 -6.43 6.59
C LEU A 16 -10.75 -7.16 7.48
N ASP A 17 -10.36 -7.61 8.67
CA ASP A 17 -11.26 -8.19 9.64
C ASP A 17 -12.20 -7.16 10.28
N ARG A 18 -11.94 -5.86 10.11
CA ARG A 18 -12.82 -4.80 10.57
C ARG A 18 -13.97 -4.61 9.58
N THR A 19 -15.19 -4.59 10.06
CA THR A 19 -16.39 -4.44 9.23
C THR A 19 -16.33 -3.19 8.36
N GLU A 20 -15.84 -2.08 8.91
CA GLU A 20 -15.76 -0.81 8.21
C GLU A 20 -14.79 -0.90 7.02
N VAL A 21 -13.68 -1.61 7.18
CA VAL A 21 -12.67 -1.79 6.12
C VAL A 21 -13.20 -2.76 5.06
N GLU A 22 -13.77 -3.87 5.49
CA GLU A 22 -14.33 -4.87 4.58
C GLU A 22 -15.37 -4.24 3.66
N ALA A 23 -16.24 -3.40 4.21
CA ALA A 23 -17.31 -2.76 3.45
C ALA A 23 -16.78 -1.89 2.30
N ILE A 24 -15.60 -1.32 2.44
CA ILE A 24 -14.96 -0.48 1.41
C ILE A 24 -14.08 -1.33 0.49
N LEU A 25 -13.25 -2.18 1.07
CA LEU A 25 -12.19 -2.88 0.35
C LEU A 25 -12.70 -4.05 -0.49
N THR A 26 -13.59 -4.87 0.07
CA THR A 26 -14.05 -6.08 -0.61
C THR A 26 -14.72 -5.80 -1.95
N PRO A 27 -15.64 -4.83 -2.09
CA PRO A 27 -16.22 -4.52 -3.39
C PRO A 27 -15.17 -4.07 -4.42
N ARG A 28 -14.16 -3.33 -4.00
CA ARG A 28 -13.08 -2.87 -4.90
C ARG A 28 -12.22 -4.03 -5.38
N ILE A 29 -11.96 -5.01 -4.51
CA ILE A 29 -11.23 -6.23 -4.88
C ILE A 29 -12.07 -7.05 -5.85
N ASP A 30 -13.36 -7.22 -5.57
CA ASP A 30 -14.28 -7.98 -6.42
C ASP A 30 -14.39 -7.37 -7.82
N ASP A 31 -14.30 -6.06 -7.94
CA ASP A 31 -14.32 -5.35 -9.22
C ASP A 31 -12.96 -5.35 -9.93
N ALA A 32 -11.96 -6.04 -9.39
CA ALA A 32 -10.60 -6.13 -9.94
C ALA A 32 -9.95 -4.76 -10.14
N LEU A 33 -10.09 -3.88 -9.14
CA LEU A 33 -9.55 -2.51 -9.19
C LEU A 33 -8.39 -2.29 -8.22
N VAL A 34 -8.03 -3.31 -7.44
CA VAL A 34 -7.00 -3.17 -6.39
C VAL A 34 -5.76 -3.96 -6.75
N GLY A 35 -4.64 -3.25 -6.81
CA GLY A 35 -3.34 -3.84 -7.08
C GLY A 35 -2.53 -4.05 -5.80
N VAL A 36 -1.52 -4.91 -5.89
CA VAL A 36 -0.60 -5.21 -4.79
C VAL A 36 0.82 -5.27 -5.30
N SER A 37 1.73 -4.67 -4.54
CA SER A 37 3.17 -4.77 -4.76
C SER A 37 3.75 -5.95 -4.00
N ILE A 38 4.91 -6.46 -4.47
CA ILE A 38 5.66 -7.49 -3.76
C ILE A 38 5.97 -7.08 -2.31
N VAL A 39 6.16 -5.78 -2.07
CA VAL A 39 6.44 -5.27 -0.71
C VAL A 39 5.31 -5.65 0.25
N THR A 40 4.07 -5.37 -0.16
CA THR A 40 2.89 -5.71 0.66
C THR A 40 2.73 -7.23 0.80
N GLU A 41 2.93 -7.99 -0.28
CA GLU A 41 2.86 -9.45 -0.21
C GLU A 41 3.84 -10.03 0.81
N LEU A 42 5.07 -9.52 0.82
CA LEU A 42 6.09 -9.99 1.75
C LEU A 42 5.78 -9.59 3.19
N GLN A 43 5.19 -8.41 3.41
CA GLN A 43 4.74 -7.99 4.73
C GLN A 43 3.64 -8.90 5.27
N VAL A 44 2.69 -9.25 4.41
CA VAL A 44 1.62 -10.19 4.76
C VAL A 44 2.21 -11.56 5.12
N GLY A 45 3.13 -12.06 4.30
CA GLY A 45 3.80 -13.33 4.55
C GLY A 45 4.61 -13.33 5.85
N TYR A 46 5.27 -12.22 6.14
CA TYR A 46 6.05 -12.06 7.38
C TYR A 46 5.17 -12.21 8.62
N SER A 47 3.90 -11.80 8.53
CA SER A 47 2.96 -11.85 9.66
C SER A 47 2.27 -13.20 9.81
N ALA A 48 2.53 -14.16 8.94
CA ALA A 48 1.90 -15.48 9.01
C ALA A 48 2.23 -16.20 10.30
N ARG A 49 1.21 -16.82 10.90
CA ARG A 49 1.35 -17.55 12.17
C ARG A 49 1.74 -19.01 11.97
N SER A 50 1.54 -19.53 10.77
CA SER A 50 1.82 -20.92 10.41
C SER A 50 1.87 -21.05 8.90
N SER A 51 2.35 -22.20 8.43
CA SER A 51 2.34 -22.55 7.03
C SER A 51 0.91 -22.56 6.45
N ALA A 52 -0.04 -23.07 7.21
CA ALA A 52 -1.45 -23.10 6.81
C ALA A 52 -2.03 -21.69 6.70
N ASP A 53 -1.75 -20.84 7.69
CA ASP A 53 -2.19 -19.45 7.69
C ASP A 53 -1.64 -18.70 6.48
N TYR A 54 -0.37 -18.89 6.18
CA TYR A 54 0.26 -18.30 5.00
C TYR A 54 -0.46 -18.69 3.71
N ARG A 55 -0.71 -19.99 3.52
CA ARG A 55 -1.38 -20.47 2.31
C ARG A 55 -2.82 -19.98 2.21
N ASP A 56 -3.53 -19.97 3.32
CA ASP A 56 -4.93 -19.54 3.34
C ASP A 56 -5.05 -18.04 3.01
N THR A 57 -4.19 -17.21 3.58
CA THR A 57 -4.19 -15.78 3.30
C THR A 57 -3.86 -15.50 1.84
N ARG A 58 -2.88 -16.19 1.27
CA ARG A 58 -2.55 -16.03 -0.13
C ARG A 58 -3.74 -16.38 -1.02
N ARG A 59 -4.38 -17.50 -0.76
CA ARG A 59 -5.51 -17.98 -1.58
C ARG A 59 -6.74 -17.10 -1.43
N SER A 60 -7.07 -16.67 -0.22
CA SER A 60 -8.32 -15.96 0.03
C SER A 60 -8.27 -14.48 -0.35
N ILE A 61 -7.08 -13.86 -0.32
CA ILE A 61 -6.95 -12.42 -0.55
C ILE A 61 -5.89 -12.09 -1.57
N VAL A 62 -4.63 -12.46 -1.33
CA VAL A 62 -3.48 -12.00 -2.13
C VAL A 62 -3.64 -12.35 -3.61
N GLU A 63 -4.07 -13.56 -3.90
CA GLU A 63 -4.24 -14.04 -5.28
C GLU A 63 -5.40 -13.34 -6.01
N ARG A 64 -6.26 -12.64 -5.28
CA ARG A 64 -7.37 -11.86 -5.86
C ARG A 64 -6.95 -10.43 -6.22
N LEU A 65 -5.77 -10.01 -5.80
CA LEU A 65 -5.24 -8.68 -6.08
C LEU A 65 -4.45 -8.70 -7.38
N LEU A 66 -4.43 -7.55 -8.09
CA LEU A 66 -3.72 -7.43 -9.35
C LEU A 66 -2.22 -7.18 -9.08
N PRO A 67 -1.31 -7.96 -9.65
CA PRO A 67 0.13 -7.72 -9.43
C PRO A 67 0.55 -6.38 -10.03
N VAL A 68 1.23 -5.57 -9.23
CA VAL A 68 1.82 -4.30 -9.68
C VAL A 68 3.31 -4.36 -9.37
N HIS A 69 4.12 -4.49 -10.40
CA HIS A 69 5.56 -4.59 -10.25
C HIS A 69 6.16 -3.22 -9.91
N ILE A 70 7.28 -3.23 -9.18
CA ILE A 70 8.01 -2.02 -8.87
C ILE A 70 8.81 -1.63 -10.12
N PRO A 71 8.47 -0.54 -10.80
CA PRO A 71 9.24 -0.15 -12.00
C PRO A 71 10.59 0.46 -11.57
N SER A 72 11.59 0.39 -12.46
CA SER A 72 12.90 0.93 -12.14
C SER A 72 12.87 2.43 -11.81
N ARG A 73 11.97 3.18 -12.43
CA ARG A 73 11.79 4.61 -12.13
C ARG A 73 11.33 4.86 -10.70
N ALA A 74 10.64 3.90 -10.09
CA ALA A 74 10.23 4.02 -8.69
C ALA A 74 11.42 4.05 -7.73
N GLU A 75 12.52 3.39 -8.07
CA GLU A 75 13.74 3.44 -7.25
C GLU A 75 14.29 4.86 -7.18
N SER A 76 14.43 5.51 -8.34
CA SER A 76 14.90 6.90 -8.39
C SER A 76 13.95 7.84 -7.65
N ARG A 77 12.65 7.63 -7.85
CA ARG A 77 11.64 8.48 -7.19
C ARG A 77 11.66 8.30 -5.67
N ALA A 78 11.83 7.07 -5.18
CA ALA A 78 11.95 6.82 -3.75
C ALA A 78 13.16 7.54 -3.15
N ARG A 79 14.31 7.55 -3.86
CA ARG A 79 15.48 8.30 -3.41
C ARG A 79 15.22 9.80 -3.34
N GLU A 80 14.54 10.36 -4.33
CA GLU A 80 14.18 11.78 -4.34
C GLU A 80 13.27 12.14 -3.15
N VAL A 81 12.27 11.33 -2.89
CA VAL A 81 11.34 11.56 -1.78
C VAL A 81 12.07 11.44 -0.45
N GLN A 82 12.92 10.44 -0.28
CA GLN A 82 13.72 10.30 0.93
C GLN A 82 14.59 11.53 1.16
N ALA A 83 15.26 12.02 0.10
CA ALA A 83 16.09 13.22 0.20
C ALA A 83 15.27 14.44 0.66
N ALA A 84 14.05 14.59 0.14
CA ALA A 84 13.16 15.67 0.56
C ALA A 84 12.73 15.52 2.03
N LEU A 85 12.48 14.29 2.48
CA LEU A 85 12.16 14.02 3.89
C LEU A 85 13.35 14.35 4.79
N VAL A 86 14.57 14.04 4.35
CA VAL A 86 15.80 14.41 5.09
C VAL A 86 15.88 15.92 5.28
N GLU A 87 15.62 16.69 4.21
CA GLU A 87 15.62 18.14 4.27
C GLU A 87 14.62 18.70 5.30
N ARG A 88 13.51 17.98 5.51
CA ARG A 88 12.48 18.34 6.48
C ARG A 88 12.73 17.74 7.87
N GLY A 89 13.78 16.96 8.04
CA GLY A 89 14.01 16.21 9.28
C GLY A 89 12.98 15.12 9.56
N GLN A 90 12.29 14.62 8.53
CA GLN A 90 11.20 13.66 8.66
C GLN A 90 11.53 12.27 8.11
N HIS A 91 12.77 12.03 7.71
CA HIS A 91 13.16 10.77 7.05
C HIS A 91 13.01 9.53 7.93
N ARG A 92 13.03 9.70 9.25
CA ARG A 92 12.83 8.57 10.19
C ARG A 92 11.37 8.33 10.54
N ALA A 93 10.49 9.26 10.18
CA ALA A 93 9.06 9.13 10.45
C ALA A 93 8.36 8.22 9.45
N VAL A 94 8.98 8.00 8.28
CA VAL A 94 8.40 7.21 7.19
C VAL A 94 9.19 5.93 7.02
N SER A 95 8.52 4.79 6.97
CA SER A 95 9.17 3.50 6.77
C SER A 95 9.68 3.33 5.34
N ILE A 96 10.73 2.51 5.18
CA ILE A 96 11.27 2.20 3.85
C ILE A 96 10.23 1.51 2.95
N PRO A 97 9.46 0.51 3.43
CA PRO A 97 8.40 -0.06 2.61
C PRO A 97 7.40 0.97 2.09
N ASP A 98 7.02 1.94 2.90
CA ASP A 98 6.06 2.96 2.49
C ASP A 98 6.61 3.86 1.39
N LEU A 99 7.92 4.16 1.41
CA LEU A 99 8.57 4.89 0.32
C LEU A 99 8.46 4.13 -1.01
N LEU A 100 8.67 2.82 -0.99
CA LEU A 100 8.60 1.99 -2.18
C LEU A 100 7.17 1.84 -2.69
N ILE A 101 6.22 1.66 -1.80
CA ILE A 101 4.79 1.58 -2.15
C ILE A 101 4.35 2.89 -2.79
N ALA A 102 4.65 4.03 -2.16
CA ALA A 102 4.25 5.33 -2.66
C ALA A 102 4.88 5.65 -4.01
N ALA A 103 6.18 5.39 -4.17
CA ALA A 103 6.87 5.63 -5.43
C ALA A 103 6.29 4.77 -6.56
N THR A 104 6.00 3.51 -6.28
CA THR A 104 5.39 2.61 -7.26
C THR A 104 4.02 3.13 -7.68
N ALA A 105 3.18 3.50 -6.71
CA ALA A 105 1.85 4.04 -6.99
C ALA A 105 1.92 5.31 -7.82
N GLU A 106 2.80 6.22 -7.48
CA GLU A 106 2.94 7.48 -8.21
C GLU A 106 3.33 7.25 -9.67
N ILE A 107 4.34 6.41 -9.91
CA ILE A 107 4.81 6.11 -11.27
C ILE A 107 3.72 5.40 -12.08
N GLU A 108 2.98 4.49 -11.46
CA GLU A 108 1.94 3.73 -12.14
C GLU A 108 0.59 4.45 -12.22
N GLY A 109 0.49 5.64 -11.64
CA GLY A 109 -0.76 6.43 -11.68
C GLY A 109 -1.86 5.87 -10.78
N LEU A 110 -1.49 5.24 -9.67
CA LEU A 110 -2.43 4.61 -8.73
C LEU A 110 -2.57 5.43 -7.46
N THR A 111 -3.72 5.33 -6.82
CA THR A 111 -3.93 5.89 -5.49
C THR A 111 -3.49 4.87 -4.43
N VAL A 112 -2.67 5.28 -3.48
CA VAL A 112 -2.31 4.41 -2.35
C VAL A 112 -3.52 4.27 -1.43
N LEU A 113 -3.90 3.03 -1.15
CA LEU A 113 -5.01 2.73 -0.23
C LEU A 113 -4.43 2.21 1.08
N HIS A 114 -4.61 2.97 2.16
CA HIS A 114 -3.84 2.76 3.39
C HIS A 114 -4.59 3.12 4.67
N TYR A 115 -3.96 2.79 5.79
CA TYR A 115 -4.35 3.27 7.12
C TYR A 115 -3.09 3.62 7.92
N ASP A 116 -2.29 4.57 7.39
CA ASP A 116 -0.99 4.94 7.97
C ASP A 116 -0.65 6.39 7.64
N ALA A 117 -0.41 7.19 8.67
CA ALA A 117 -0.08 8.61 8.52
C ALA A 117 1.24 8.87 7.75
N ASP A 118 2.09 7.87 7.59
CA ASP A 118 3.31 8.00 6.78
C ASP A 118 3.00 8.50 5.38
N PHE A 119 1.87 8.04 4.80
CA PHE A 119 1.49 8.44 3.45
C PHE A 119 1.04 9.89 3.37
N ASP A 120 0.58 10.48 4.46
CA ASP A 120 0.28 11.91 4.50
C ASP A 120 1.56 12.74 4.36
N LEU A 121 2.65 12.32 5.03
CA LEU A 121 3.95 12.98 4.92
C LEU A 121 4.51 12.87 3.51
N ILE A 122 4.39 11.70 2.89
CA ILE A 122 4.85 11.48 1.53
C ILE A 122 4.03 12.32 0.54
N ALA A 123 2.71 12.32 0.70
CA ALA A 123 1.82 13.10 -0.18
C ALA A 123 2.07 14.60 -0.09
N ASP A 124 2.48 15.10 1.07
CA ASP A 124 2.88 16.50 1.25
C ASP A 124 4.04 16.89 0.32
N ILE A 125 4.91 15.95 0.03
CA ILE A 125 6.07 16.17 -0.84
C ILE A 125 5.71 15.96 -2.31
N THR A 126 5.01 14.85 -2.60
CA THR A 126 4.79 14.40 -3.98
C THR A 126 3.53 14.96 -4.62
N GLY A 127 2.54 15.29 -3.81
CA GLY A 127 1.20 15.66 -4.31
C GLY A 127 0.42 14.47 -4.83
N GLN A 128 0.92 13.23 -4.67
CA GLN A 128 0.26 12.05 -5.19
C GLN A 128 -1.01 11.71 -4.42
N PRO A 129 -1.99 11.04 -5.08
CA PRO A 129 -3.21 10.64 -4.38
C PRO A 129 -2.94 9.49 -3.41
N CYS A 130 -3.35 9.69 -2.16
CA CYS A 130 -3.34 8.67 -1.12
C CYS A 130 -4.70 8.71 -0.43
N GLU A 131 -5.29 7.55 -0.20
CA GLU A 131 -6.62 7.45 0.40
C GLU A 131 -6.57 6.63 1.68
N TRP A 132 -7.03 7.20 2.79
CA TRP A 132 -7.30 6.45 4.00
C TRP A 132 -8.46 5.49 3.73
N ILE A 133 -8.28 4.20 4.00
CA ILE A 133 -9.35 3.20 3.76
C ILE A 133 -10.61 3.53 4.54
N VAL A 134 -10.44 4.04 5.75
CA VAL A 134 -11.50 4.65 6.57
C VAL A 134 -10.88 5.86 7.26
N GLU A 135 -11.71 6.75 7.77
CA GLU A 135 -11.23 7.95 8.43
C GLU A 135 -10.27 7.60 9.57
N ARG A 136 -9.15 8.33 9.65
CA ARG A 136 -8.13 8.13 10.67
C ARG A 136 -8.72 8.19 12.07
N GLY A 137 -8.39 7.20 12.90
CA GLY A 137 -8.82 7.15 14.30
C GLY A 137 -10.21 6.57 14.52
N THR A 138 -10.88 6.05 13.47
CA THR A 138 -12.21 5.44 13.62
C THR A 138 -12.16 3.96 13.93
N ILE A 139 -11.01 3.32 13.75
CA ILE A 139 -10.82 1.88 14.06
C ILE A 139 -9.57 1.64 14.85
#